data_d3dd8c54409ccf04c98cca4b1fe85349
#
_entry.id   d3dd8c54409ccf04c98cca4b1fe85349
#
_cell.length_a   1.000
_cell.length_b   1.000
_cell.length_c   1.000
_cell.angle_alpha   90.00
_cell.angle_beta   90.00
_cell.angle_gamma   90.00
#
_symmetry.space_group_name_H-M   'P 1'
#
loop_
_entity.id
_entity.type
_entity.pdbx_description
1 polymer ?
#
loop_
_entity_poly.entity_id
_entity_poly.type
_entity_poly.pdbx_seq_one_letter_code
_entity_poly.pdbx_strand_id
1 'polypeptide(L)'
;MKKLLIILLLIFVPCTLQAQMQLFREPLPPATPEAQQEYQIYNALGDELDHKIEDLRDTAYAIGATREQKTDLAAFLLKKIMLRVNLSYEENEDLMLEAAKLAPDNIIVETFWGDLLYFKGNYEKALEHFEYVHGRTPDDMQIIGKIGLAAVQMMDYEKAIEFLEKAANVFPDSFFILFYLGKSNYELHYFEEAVSWWERALDATQDENQKAAVNEAINRAREQMASTDGSSSVEDRRFVVHFAGDSRDDLGDITFEVLSEVFYQVTRSLNFHPDVKINVIFYLTEDYYKVSRDWSAASAQGIKIMVPLKSGYKSEEYVKGLLAHEFTHTIIHLRTNNRCPLWLNEGIAQYQEFAAANGSPDEMRSDYNSIVENEFIDGGKVVKLNRVPNLLNSSSRKDVLRGYIGSYLAARCLADYYGERAFDTILSALGEGKTFDEAMIDATGRDMDHFQSRFEDWVNKL
;
A
#
# COMPACT_ATOMS: atom_id res chain seq x y z
N MET A 1 -0.11 24.06 -11.02
CA MET A 1 0.05 22.60 -11.03
C MET A 1 1.04 22.03 -10.02
N LYS A 2 2.17 22.68 -9.67
CA LYS A 2 3.09 22.19 -8.59
C LYS A 2 2.52 22.18 -7.16
N LYS A 3 1.43 22.89 -6.87
CA LYS A 3 0.79 22.92 -5.55
C LYS A 3 -0.19 21.76 -5.30
N LEU A 4 -0.70 21.10 -6.34
CA LEU A 4 -1.68 20.01 -6.20
C LEU A 4 -1.04 18.67 -5.81
N LEU A 5 0.19 18.40 -6.27
CA LEU A 5 0.89 17.15 -5.95
C LEU A 5 1.42 17.11 -4.51
N ILE A 6 1.78 18.29 -3.94
CA ILE A 6 2.20 18.41 -2.53
C ILE A 6 1.00 18.29 -1.58
N ILE A 7 -0.20 18.69 -2.02
CA ILE A 7 -1.43 18.58 -1.22
C ILE A 7 -1.87 17.11 -1.09
N LEU A 8 -1.70 16.26 -2.10
CA LEU A 8 -2.03 14.83 -2.01
C LEU A 8 -1.10 14.05 -1.07
N LEU A 9 0.17 14.44 -0.94
CA LEU A 9 1.11 13.84 0.02
C LEU A 9 0.94 14.38 1.46
N LEU A 10 0.44 15.62 1.63
CA LEU A 10 0.23 16.22 2.95
C LEU A 10 -1.14 15.88 3.57
N ILE A 11 -2.12 15.42 2.79
CA ILE A 11 -3.44 15.03 3.29
C ILE A 11 -3.40 13.65 3.99
N PHE A 12 -2.42 12.81 3.68
CA PHE A 12 -2.34 11.45 4.26
C PHE A 12 -1.62 11.37 5.61
N VAL A 13 -0.72 12.29 5.96
CA VAL A 13 0.10 12.20 7.17
C VAL A 13 -0.62 12.75 8.44
N PRO A 14 -1.33 13.88 8.41
CA PRO A 14 -2.02 14.37 9.62
C PRO A 14 -3.27 13.57 9.99
N CYS A 15 -3.98 13.00 8.99
CA CYS A 15 -5.18 12.20 9.21
C CYS A 15 -4.91 10.93 10.02
N THR A 16 -3.78 10.27 9.82
CA THR A 16 -3.45 9.03 10.51
C THR A 16 -3.17 9.23 12.00
N LEU A 17 -2.50 10.32 12.38
CA LEU A 17 -2.06 10.53 13.76
C LEU A 17 -3.23 10.83 14.72
N GLN A 18 -4.20 11.62 14.30
CA GLN A 18 -5.31 12.07 15.14
C GLN A 18 -6.43 11.04 15.28
N ALA A 19 -6.68 10.20 14.24
CA ALA A 19 -7.55 9.03 14.31
C ALA A 19 -7.05 7.99 15.28
N GLN A 20 -5.78 7.82 15.23
CA GLN A 20 -5.07 6.89 16.07
C GLN A 20 -5.19 7.28 17.54
N MET A 21 -5.19 8.59 17.87
CA MET A 21 -5.34 9.05 19.25
C MET A 21 -6.69 8.69 19.88
N GLN A 22 -7.77 8.54 19.10
CA GLN A 22 -9.09 8.11 19.61
C GLN A 22 -9.22 6.59 19.80
N LEU A 23 -8.36 5.81 19.13
CA LEU A 23 -8.31 4.35 19.23
C LEU A 23 -7.22 3.84 20.18
N PHE A 24 -6.40 4.73 20.76
CA PHE A 24 -5.39 4.33 21.74
C PHE A 24 -6.04 3.97 23.07
N ARG A 25 -5.74 2.78 23.52
CA ARG A 25 -5.91 2.42 24.94
C ARG A 25 -4.82 3.08 25.76
N GLU A 26 -5.13 3.31 27.04
CA GLU A 26 -4.07 3.55 28.00
C GLU A 26 -3.11 2.35 28.01
N PRO A 27 -1.79 2.61 28.17
CA PRO A 27 -0.81 1.54 28.25
C PRO A 27 -1.16 0.60 29.42
N LEU A 28 -0.65 -0.62 29.34
CA LEU A 28 -0.79 -1.62 30.38
C LEU A 28 -0.57 -1.01 31.76
N PRO A 29 -1.56 -1.00 32.66
CA PRO A 29 -1.34 -0.53 34.02
C PRO A 29 -0.38 -1.47 34.75
N PRO A 30 0.51 -0.96 35.58
CA PRO A 30 1.34 -1.80 36.45
C PRO A 30 0.49 -2.72 37.32
N ALA A 31 1.01 -3.93 37.62
CA ALA A 31 0.29 -4.92 38.39
C ALA A 31 0.28 -4.64 39.90
N THR A 32 1.38 -4.03 40.41
CA THR A 32 1.49 -3.72 41.84
C THR A 32 0.89 -2.37 42.21
N PRO A 33 0.25 -2.23 43.39
CA PRO A 33 -0.33 -0.97 43.84
C PRO A 33 0.69 0.17 43.93
N GLU A 34 1.91 -0.14 44.36
CA GLU A 34 3.01 0.83 44.46
C GLU A 34 3.41 1.34 43.07
N ALA A 35 3.60 0.45 42.12
CA ALA A 35 3.94 0.81 40.74
C ALA A 35 2.79 1.57 40.06
N GLN A 36 1.52 1.26 40.36
CA GLN A 36 0.36 2.00 39.85
C GLN A 36 0.36 3.46 40.32
N GLN A 37 0.70 3.72 41.60
CA GLN A 37 0.76 5.06 42.12
C GLN A 37 1.90 5.88 41.47
N GLU A 38 3.08 5.30 41.34
CA GLU A 38 4.22 5.91 40.65
C GLU A 38 3.94 6.14 39.17
N TYR A 39 3.29 5.20 38.51
CA TYR A 39 2.91 5.32 37.10
C TYR A 39 2.05 6.55 36.80
N GLN A 40 1.20 6.97 37.72
CA GLN A 40 0.40 8.20 37.58
C GLN A 40 1.28 9.45 37.73
N ILE A 41 2.30 9.40 38.60
CA ILE A 41 3.22 10.53 38.84
C ILE A 41 4.09 10.79 37.61
N TYR A 42 4.62 9.75 36.97
CA TYR A 42 5.50 9.87 35.79
C TYR A 42 4.84 10.34 34.49
N ASN A 43 3.52 10.57 34.51
CA ASN A 43 2.84 11.22 33.39
C ASN A 43 3.40 12.59 33.01
N ALA A 44 4.11 13.25 33.95
CA ALA A 44 4.61 14.62 33.77
C ALA A 44 6.13 14.74 33.59
N LEU A 45 6.92 13.68 33.79
CA LEU A 45 8.37 13.78 34.05
C LEU A 45 9.17 12.74 33.25
N GLY A 46 9.42 13.01 31.95
CA GLY A 46 10.08 12.06 31.03
C GLY A 46 11.47 11.57 31.47
N ASP A 47 12.28 12.41 32.13
CA ASP A 47 13.67 12.04 32.52
C ASP A 47 13.69 11.11 33.74
N GLU A 48 12.73 11.22 34.64
CA GLU A 48 12.59 10.33 35.80
C GLU A 48 12.07 8.95 35.41
N LEU A 49 11.34 8.86 34.27
CA LEU A 49 10.84 7.60 33.76
C LEU A 49 11.98 6.63 33.38
N ASP A 50 13.09 7.14 32.85
CA ASP A 50 14.25 6.32 32.47
C ASP A 50 14.93 5.72 33.70
N HIS A 51 15.11 6.50 34.77
CA HIS A 51 15.65 5.98 36.03
C HIS A 51 14.74 4.90 36.63
N LYS A 52 13.42 5.12 36.59
CA LYS A 52 12.48 4.12 37.08
C LYS A 52 12.49 2.82 36.29
N ILE A 53 12.65 2.91 34.98
CA ILE A 53 12.78 1.70 34.13
C ILE A 53 14.05 0.94 34.49
N GLU A 54 15.18 1.60 34.74
CA GLU A 54 16.40 0.93 35.16
C GLU A 54 16.24 0.21 36.53
N ASP A 55 15.63 0.88 37.52
CA ASP A 55 15.34 0.25 38.81
C ASP A 55 14.42 -0.98 38.67
N LEU A 56 13.42 -0.91 37.81
CA LEU A 56 12.50 -2.02 37.53
C LEU A 56 13.20 -3.15 36.76
N ARG A 57 14.17 -2.86 35.91
CA ARG A 57 14.97 -3.91 35.23
C ARG A 57 15.73 -4.76 36.22
N ASP A 58 16.35 -4.17 37.24
CA ASP A 58 17.07 -4.89 38.26
C ASP A 58 16.18 -5.91 38.98
N THR A 59 14.92 -5.56 39.23
CA THR A 59 13.95 -6.45 39.89
C THR A 59 13.33 -7.46 38.94
N ALA A 60 12.98 -7.06 37.71
CA ALA A 60 12.30 -7.93 36.74
C ALA A 60 13.21 -8.99 36.14
N TYR A 61 14.51 -8.74 36.07
CA TYR A 61 15.52 -9.70 35.58
C TYR A 61 16.24 -10.47 36.72
N ALA A 62 15.93 -10.19 37.98
CA ALA A 62 16.47 -10.96 39.11
C ALA A 62 16.07 -12.43 39.04
N ILE A 63 16.92 -13.33 39.60
CA ILE A 63 16.59 -14.75 39.72
C ILE A 63 15.37 -14.89 40.61
N GLY A 64 14.30 -15.48 40.07
CA GLY A 64 13.03 -15.67 40.81
C GLY A 64 12.07 -14.47 40.68
N ALA A 65 12.31 -13.55 39.78
CA ALA A 65 11.39 -12.45 39.52
C ALA A 65 9.96 -12.94 39.23
N THR A 66 8.99 -12.32 39.90
CA THR A 66 7.58 -12.67 39.76
C THR A 66 7.01 -12.18 38.44
N ARG A 67 5.84 -12.73 38.07
CA ARG A 67 5.08 -12.22 36.90
C ARG A 67 4.67 -10.77 37.08
N GLU A 68 4.32 -10.34 38.29
CA GLU A 68 3.94 -8.96 38.61
C GLU A 68 5.10 -7.99 38.35
N GLN A 69 6.32 -8.30 38.86
CA GLN A 69 7.52 -7.48 38.61
C GLN A 69 7.83 -7.33 37.13
N LYS A 70 7.67 -8.40 36.36
CA LYS A 70 7.84 -8.37 34.91
C LYS A 70 6.77 -7.52 34.21
N THR A 71 5.52 -7.62 34.68
CA THR A 71 4.40 -6.82 34.15
C THR A 71 4.57 -5.34 34.48
N ASP A 72 5.09 -5.01 35.65
CA ASP A 72 5.37 -3.62 36.02
C ASP A 72 6.40 -3.01 35.08
N LEU A 73 7.52 -3.68 34.83
CA LEU A 73 8.50 -3.19 33.88
C LEU A 73 7.90 -3.03 32.48
N ALA A 74 7.16 -4.04 31.98
CA ALA A 74 6.50 -3.95 30.68
C ALA A 74 5.57 -2.75 30.56
N ALA A 75 4.81 -2.45 31.63
CA ALA A 75 3.91 -1.29 31.69
C ALA A 75 4.67 0.04 31.53
N PHE A 76 5.82 0.19 32.21
CA PHE A 76 6.64 1.40 32.12
C PHE A 76 7.36 1.52 30.77
N LEU A 77 7.76 0.42 30.16
CA LEU A 77 8.32 0.43 28.79
C LEU A 77 7.26 0.90 27.77
N LEU A 78 6.03 0.37 27.82
CA LEU A 78 4.94 0.85 26.96
C LEU A 78 4.61 2.31 27.18
N LYS A 79 4.65 2.78 28.43
CA LYS A 79 4.46 4.19 28.75
C LYS A 79 5.55 5.06 28.14
N LYS A 80 6.81 4.63 28.18
CA LYS A 80 7.93 5.33 27.56
C LYS A 80 7.71 5.44 26.04
N ILE A 81 7.28 4.37 25.38
CA ILE A 81 6.94 4.38 23.95
C ILE A 81 5.85 5.42 23.65
N MET A 82 4.79 5.47 24.46
CA MET A 82 3.69 6.43 24.26
C MET A 82 4.11 7.89 24.46
N LEU A 83 4.91 8.17 25.50
CA LEU A 83 5.29 9.54 25.85
C LEU A 83 6.35 10.12 24.89
N ARG A 84 7.13 9.26 24.23
CA ARG A 84 8.21 9.65 23.33
C ARG A 84 7.89 9.29 21.88
N VAL A 85 6.80 9.81 21.36
CA VAL A 85 6.38 9.66 19.95
C VAL A 85 7.47 10.07 18.95
N ASN A 86 8.52 10.78 19.40
CA ASN A 86 9.67 11.21 18.59
C ASN A 86 10.92 10.34 18.73
N LEU A 87 10.87 9.18 19.42
CA LEU A 87 11.97 8.23 19.40
C LEU A 87 12.12 7.63 17.99
N SER A 88 13.37 7.29 17.65
CA SER A 88 13.60 6.51 16.44
C SER A 88 12.80 5.21 16.48
N TYR A 89 12.45 4.69 15.29
CA TYR A 89 11.74 3.40 15.21
C TYR A 89 12.48 2.27 15.90
N GLU A 90 13.83 2.26 15.81
CA GLU A 90 14.69 1.24 16.40
C GLU A 90 14.56 1.23 17.93
N GLU A 91 14.62 2.40 18.57
CA GLU A 91 14.46 2.51 20.02
C GLU A 91 13.09 2.05 20.50
N ASN A 92 12.02 2.39 19.77
CA ASN A 92 10.66 1.92 20.09
C ASN A 92 10.53 0.40 19.90
N GLU A 93 11.18 -0.17 18.90
CA GLU A 93 11.16 -1.62 18.65
C GLU A 93 11.88 -2.40 19.73
N ASP A 94 13.05 -1.95 20.19
CA ASP A 94 13.79 -2.57 21.27
C ASP A 94 12.99 -2.58 22.57
N LEU A 95 12.38 -1.44 22.95
CA LEU A 95 11.52 -1.33 24.11
C LEU A 95 10.28 -2.26 23.99
N MET A 96 9.71 -2.34 22.81
CA MET A 96 8.56 -3.20 22.55
C MET A 96 8.92 -4.69 22.62
N LEU A 97 10.06 -5.08 22.05
CA LEU A 97 10.60 -6.45 22.15
C LEU A 97 10.88 -6.84 23.60
N GLU A 98 11.39 -5.91 24.39
CA GLU A 98 11.58 -6.12 25.83
C GLU A 98 10.25 -6.33 26.54
N ALA A 99 9.26 -5.46 26.29
CA ALA A 99 7.92 -5.58 26.91
C ALA A 99 7.23 -6.90 26.53
N ALA A 100 7.33 -7.32 25.27
CA ALA A 100 6.77 -8.59 24.80
C ALA A 100 7.42 -9.83 25.48
N LYS A 101 8.74 -9.79 25.70
CA LYS A 101 9.43 -10.86 26.46
C LYS A 101 9.03 -10.93 27.92
N LEU A 102 8.72 -9.78 28.52
CA LEU A 102 8.34 -9.68 29.95
C LEU A 102 6.90 -10.08 30.19
N ALA A 103 6.00 -9.76 29.29
CA ALA A 103 4.57 -10.02 29.38
C ALA A 103 4.01 -10.67 28.11
N PRO A 104 4.49 -11.88 27.76
CA PRO A 104 4.00 -12.60 26.59
C PRO A 104 2.50 -12.89 26.73
N ASP A 105 1.78 -12.95 25.65
CA ASP A 105 0.33 -13.16 25.57
C ASP A 105 -0.54 -12.08 26.25
N ASN A 106 0.05 -10.97 26.67
CA ASN A 106 -0.72 -9.86 27.22
C ASN A 106 -1.37 -9.06 26.09
N ILE A 107 -2.72 -9.02 26.09
CA ILE A 107 -3.51 -8.39 25.02
C ILE A 107 -3.19 -6.89 24.80
N ILE A 108 -2.74 -6.18 25.83
CA ILE A 108 -2.37 -4.76 25.72
C ILE A 108 -1.01 -4.66 25.03
N VAL A 109 -0.04 -5.50 25.41
CA VAL A 109 1.27 -5.57 24.75
C VAL A 109 1.10 -5.93 23.28
N GLU A 110 0.27 -6.94 22.98
CA GLU A 110 -0.04 -7.35 21.60
C GLU A 110 -0.72 -6.21 20.80
N THR A 111 -1.63 -5.46 21.43
CA THR A 111 -2.26 -4.30 20.80
C THR A 111 -1.21 -3.23 20.44
N PHE A 112 -0.32 -2.90 21.37
CA PHE A 112 0.74 -1.93 21.12
C PHE A 112 1.74 -2.40 20.07
N TRP A 113 2.02 -3.69 20.02
CA TRP A 113 2.85 -4.26 18.97
C TRP A 113 2.21 -4.10 17.60
N GLY A 114 0.92 -4.42 17.49
CA GLY A 114 0.14 -4.16 16.29
C GLY A 114 0.15 -2.68 15.88
N ASP A 115 -0.02 -1.76 16.84
CA ASP A 115 0.04 -0.32 16.59
C ASP A 115 1.42 0.10 16.05
N LEU A 116 2.51 -0.35 16.66
CA LEU A 116 3.87 -0.05 16.20
C LEU A 116 4.10 -0.55 14.76
N LEU A 117 3.67 -1.77 14.46
CA LEU A 117 3.79 -2.35 13.13
C LEU A 117 2.93 -1.59 12.10
N TYR A 118 1.72 -1.19 12.49
CA TYR A 118 0.85 -0.36 11.66
C TYR A 118 1.52 0.97 11.30
N PHE A 119 2.13 1.65 12.26
CA PHE A 119 2.89 2.89 12.02
C PHE A 119 4.13 2.68 11.14
N LYS A 120 4.77 1.53 11.23
CA LYS A 120 5.87 1.15 10.33
C LYS A 120 5.38 0.83 8.91
N GLY A 121 4.06 0.77 8.69
CA GLY A 121 3.46 0.35 7.43
C GLY A 121 3.55 -1.17 7.19
N ASN A 122 3.82 -1.96 8.23
CA ASN A 122 3.76 -3.42 8.17
C ASN A 122 2.35 -3.86 8.57
N TYR A 123 1.40 -3.58 7.68
CA TYR A 123 -0.03 -3.74 7.96
C TYR A 123 -0.46 -5.19 8.11
N GLU A 124 0.17 -6.12 7.40
CA GLU A 124 -0.09 -7.55 7.48
C GLU A 124 0.21 -8.07 8.89
N LYS A 125 1.43 -7.81 9.39
CA LYS A 125 1.79 -8.21 10.77
C LYS A 125 0.99 -7.45 11.83
N ALA A 126 0.67 -6.17 11.58
CA ALA A 126 -0.22 -5.43 12.49
C ALA A 126 -1.59 -6.10 12.59
N LEU A 127 -2.15 -6.52 11.47
CA LEU A 127 -3.42 -7.24 11.41
C LEU A 127 -3.38 -8.55 12.18
N GLU A 128 -2.30 -9.36 12.04
CA GLU A 128 -2.11 -10.60 12.81
C GLU A 128 -2.21 -10.36 14.33
N HIS A 129 -1.54 -9.31 14.82
CA HIS A 129 -1.61 -8.94 16.24
C HIS A 129 -3.00 -8.47 16.66
N PHE A 130 -3.68 -7.66 15.85
CA PHE A 130 -5.04 -7.22 16.16
C PHE A 130 -6.05 -8.36 16.12
N GLU A 131 -5.94 -9.30 15.18
CA GLU A 131 -6.77 -10.52 15.11
C GLU A 131 -6.53 -11.44 16.29
N TYR A 132 -5.27 -11.59 16.71
CA TYR A 132 -4.92 -12.33 17.92
C TYR A 132 -5.62 -11.76 19.18
N VAL A 133 -5.63 -10.41 19.31
CA VAL A 133 -6.33 -9.72 20.40
C VAL A 133 -7.84 -9.88 20.26
N HIS A 134 -8.39 -9.69 19.06
CA HIS A 134 -9.82 -9.85 18.77
C HIS A 134 -10.33 -11.24 19.13
N GLY A 135 -9.55 -12.30 18.84
CA GLY A 135 -9.91 -13.66 19.23
C GLY A 135 -10.07 -13.86 20.74
N ARG A 136 -9.50 -12.96 21.58
CA ARG A 136 -9.59 -12.97 23.05
C ARG A 136 -10.58 -11.93 23.60
N THR A 137 -10.82 -10.87 22.85
CA THR A 137 -11.72 -9.78 23.20
C THR A 137 -12.63 -9.44 22.00
N PRO A 138 -13.54 -10.33 21.60
CA PRO A 138 -14.31 -10.20 20.36
C PRO A 138 -15.24 -8.97 20.35
N ASP A 139 -15.63 -8.47 21.52
CA ASP A 139 -16.52 -7.31 21.67
C ASP A 139 -15.74 -5.98 21.82
N ASP A 140 -14.42 -6.01 21.66
CA ASP A 140 -13.61 -4.79 21.78
C ASP A 140 -13.66 -3.97 20.50
N MET A 141 -14.51 -2.94 20.48
CA MET A 141 -14.73 -2.10 19.30
C MET A 141 -13.50 -1.26 18.90
N GLN A 142 -12.55 -1.02 19.79
CA GLN A 142 -11.29 -0.37 19.42
C GLN A 142 -10.42 -1.31 18.58
N ILE A 143 -10.33 -2.57 18.99
CA ILE A 143 -9.60 -3.58 18.20
C ILE A 143 -10.29 -3.84 16.87
N ILE A 144 -11.61 -3.95 16.86
CA ILE A 144 -12.42 -4.08 15.64
C ILE A 144 -12.12 -2.91 14.69
N GLY A 145 -12.10 -1.68 15.19
CA GLY A 145 -11.74 -0.50 14.39
C GLY A 145 -10.31 -0.57 13.83
N LYS A 146 -9.33 -1.04 14.63
CA LYS A 146 -7.94 -1.21 14.19
C LYS A 146 -7.81 -2.27 13.09
N ILE A 147 -8.52 -3.39 13.20
CA ILE A 147 -8.59 -4.42 12.14
C ILE A 147 -9.10 -3.79 10.85
N GLY A 148 -10.21 -3.06 10.91
CA GLY A 148 -10.77 -2.38 9.76
C GLY A 148 -9.81 -1.36 9.12
N LEU A 149 -9.11 -0.56 9.94
CA LEU A 149 -8.10 0.39 9.43
C LEU A 149 -6.89 -0.32 8.80
N ALA A 150 -6.43 -1.42 9.38
CA ALA A 150 -5.36 -2.23 8.80
C ALA A 150 -5.79 -2.84 7.46
N ALA A 151 -7.01 -3.36 7.39
CA ALA A 151 -7.59 -3.90 6.16
C ALA A 151 -7.67 -2.83 5.05
N VAL A 152 -8.04 -1.57 5.37
CA VAL A 152 -8.00 -0.46 4.39
C VAL A 152 -6.60 -0.26 3.82
N GLN A 153 -5.56 -0.32 4.64
CA GLN A 153 -4.18 -0.14 4.18
C GLN A 153 -3.70 -1.31 3.32
N MET A 154 -4.23 -2.50 3.57
CA MET A 154 -3.99 -3.71 2.76
C MET A 154 -4.90 -3.79 1.53
N MET A 155 -5.81 -2.82 1.34
CA MET A 155 -6.82 -2.78 0.28
C MET A 155 -7.82 -3.94 0.31
N ASP A 156 -7.92 -4.63 1.45
CA ASP A 156 -8.99 -5.57 1.72
C ASP A 156 -10.24 -4.77 2.16
N TYR A 157 -10.88 -4.14 1.17
CA TYR A 157 -11.97 -3.21 1.43
C TYR A 157 -13.25 -3.90 1.87
N GLU A 158 -13.48 -5.16 1.48
CA GLU A 158 -14.61 -5.97 1.96
C GLU A 158 -14.48 -6.19 3.48
N LYS A 159 -13.31 -6.65 3.92
CA LYS A 159 -13.01 -6.81 5.34
C LYS A 159 -13.02 -5.47 6.08
N ALA A 160 -12.49 -4.42 5.46
CA ALA A 160 -12.51 -3.08 6.04
C ALA A 160 -13.94 -2.61 6.34
N ILE A 161 -14.85 -2.75 5.38
CA ILE A 161 -16.26 -2.39 5.56
C ILE A 161 -16.87 -3.20 6.70
N GLU A 162 -16.72 -4.54 6.69
CA GLU A 162 -17.28 -5.40 7.73
C GLU A 162 -16.88 -4.96 9.15
N PHE A 163 -15.60 -4.67 9.36
CA PHE A 163 -15.10 -4.31 10.68
C PHE A 163 -15.36 -2.84 11.04
N LEU A 164 -15.22 -1.92 10.09
CA LEU A 164 -15.47 -0.50 10.34
C LEU A 164 -16.96 -0.19 10.57
N GLU A 165 -17.89 -0.90 9.94
CA GLU A 165 -19.33 -0.73 10.22
C GLU A 165 -19.67 -1.13 11.67
N LYS A 166 -19.08 -2.23 12.16
CA LYS A 166 -19.23 -2.62 13.57
C LYS A 166 -18.69 -1.52 14.51
N ALA A 167 -17.51 -0.97 14.19
CA ALA A 167 -16.92 0.12 14.96
C ALA A 167 -17.75 1.42 14.89
N ALA A 168 -18.30 1.76 13.72
CA ALA A 168 -19.15 2.95 13.52
C ALA A 168 -20.44 2.93 14.33
N ASN A 169 -20.97 1.76 14.69
CA ASN A 169 -22.13 1.65 15.56
C ASN A 169 -21.84 2.12 17.01
N VAL A 170 -20.60 2.02 17.47
CA VAL A 170 -20.18 2.45 18.82
C VAL A 170 -19.51 3.83 18.78
N PHE A 171 -18.84 4.17 17.70
CA PHE A 171 -18.17 5.44 17.47
C PHE A 171 -18.79 6.20 16.28
N PRO A 172 -20.09 6.59 16.35
CA PRO A 172 -20.84 7.13 15.21
C PRO A 172 -20.28 8.46 14.67
N ASP A 173 -19.57 9.21 15.52
CA ASP A 173 -19.00 10.52 15.21
C ASP A 173 -17.48 10.45 14.99
N SER A 174 -16.91 9.25 14.82
CA SER A 174 -15.49 9.09 14.50
C SER A 174 -15.25 9.44 13.03
N PHE A 175 -14.73 10.64 12.76
CA PHE A 175 -14.39 11.10 11.42
C PHE A 175 -13.63 10.04 10.61
N PHE A 176 -12.64 9.40 11.21
CA PHE A 176 -11.76 8.47 10.49
C PHE A 176 -12.44 7.16 10.13
N ILE A 177 -13.24 6.60 11.05
CA ILE A 177 -14.02 5.39 10.76
C ILE A 177 -14.96 5.69 9.60
N LEU A 178 -15.68 6.82 9.65
CA LEU A 178 -16.61 7.21 8.59
C LEU A 178 -15.89 7.51 7.27
N PHE A 179 -14.76 8.21 7.33
CA PHE A 179 -13.97 8.52 6.16
C PHE A 179 -13.45 7.27 5.45
N TYR A 180 -12.92 6.31 6.22
CA TYR A 180 -12.39 5.07 5.64
C TYR A 180 -13.49 4.10 5.21
N LEU A 181 -14.68 4.13 5.82
CA LEU A 181 -15.86 3.47 5.28
C LEU A 181 -16.24 4.02 3.90
N GLY A 182 -16.30 5.34 3.78
CA GLY A 182 -16.53 5.99 2.49
C GLY A 182 -15.46 5.60 1.45
N LYS A 183 -14.18 5.62 1.85
CA LYS A 183 -13.08 5.20 0.96
C LYS A 183 -13.22 3.75 0.53
N SER A 184 -13.50 2.82 1.46
CA SER A 184 -13.62 1.41 1.15
C SER A 184 -14.78 1.12 0.19
N ASN A 185 -15.93 1.74 0.43
CA ASN A 185 -17.07 1.65 -0.48
C ASN A 185 -16.76 2.23 -1.87
N TYR A 186 -16.06 3.38 -1.94
CA TYR A 186 -15.64 3.98 -3.19
C TYR A 186 -14.72 3.06 -4.01
N GLU A 187 -13.75 2.42 -3.36
CA GLU A 187 -12.83 1.51 -4.03
C GLU A 187 -13.52 0.24 -4.54
N LEU A 188 -14.61 -0.19 -3.89
CA LEU A 188 -15.47 -1.28 -4.35
C LEU A 188 -16.58 -0.82 -5.31
N HIS A 189 -16.59 0.44 -5.75
CA HIS A 189 -17.61 1.01 -6.64
C HIS A 189 -19.01 1.14 -6.04
N TYR A 190 -19.15 1.06 -4.72
CA TYR A 190 -20.39 1.37 -4.01
C TYR A 190 -20.44 2.89 -3.75
N PHE A 191 -20.60 3.65 -4.86
CA PHE A 191 -20.45 5.10 -4.83
C PHE A 191 -21.52 5.82 -4.00
N GLU A 192 -22.74 5.33 -4.00
CA GLU A 192 -23.86 5.88 -3.23
C GLU A 192 -23.59 5.71 -1.74
N GLU A 193 -23.16 4.54 -1.31
CA GLU A 193 -22.74 4.23 0.05
C GLU A 193 -21.51 5.06 0.46
N ALA A 194 -20.53 5.18 -0.45
CA ALA A 194 -19.35 6.01 -0.22
C ALA A 194 -19.72 7.46 0.07
N VAL A 195 -20.59 8.06 -0.75
CA VAL A 195 -21.09 9.43 -0.55
C VAL A 195 -21.82 9.54 0.78
N SER A 196 -22.70 8.59 1.12
CA SER A 196 -23.43 8.58 2.39
C SER A 196 -22.51 8.56 3.61
N TRP A 197 -21.46 7.72 3.60
CA TRP A 197 -20.48 7.67 4.68
C TRP A 197 -19.65 8.96 4.78
N TRP A 198 -19.25 9.54 3.65
CA TRP A 198 -18.49 10.78 3.61
C TRP A 198 -19.33 12.01 4.04
N GLU A 199 -20.62 12.07 3.75
CA GLU A 199 -21.52 13.10 4.25
C GLU A 199 -21.59 13.04 5.79
N ARG A 200 -21.68 11.84 6.37
CA ARG A 200 -21.56 11.68 7.83
C ARG A 200 -20.19 12.09 8.36
N ALA A 201 -19.11 11.82 7.62
CA ALA A 201 -17.76 12.26 8.02
C ALA A 201 -17.62 13.78 8.01
N LEU A 202 -18.29 14.51 7.09
CA LEU A 202 -18.35 15.97 7.09
C LEU A 202 -19.01 16.52 8.37
N ASP A 203 -20.08 15.89 8.82
CA ASP A 203 -20.77 16.30 10.05
C ASP A 203 -19.93 16.03 11.31
N ALA A 204 -19.06 15.02 11.26
CA ALA A 204 -18.20 14.59 12.36
C ALA A 204 -16.91 15.42 12.53
N THR A 205 -16.61 16.38 11.64
CA THR A 205 -15.38 17.17 11.72
C THR A 205 -15.64 18.68 11.69
N GLN A 206 -14.74 19.43 12.38
CA GLN A 206 -14.66 20.90 12.28
C GLN A 206 -13.37 21.35 11.58
N ASP A 207 -12.51 20.44 11.19
CA ASP A 207 -11.25 20.74 10.49
C ASP A 207 -11.52 21.02 9.00
N GLU A 208 -11.17 22.22 8.56
CA GLU A 208 -11.43 22.68 7.18
C GLU A 208 -10.64 21.89 6.14
N ASN A 209 -9.47 21.34 6.46
CA ASN A 209 -8.70 20.49 5.54
C ASN A 209 -9.38 19.12 5.38
N GLN A 210 -9.89 18.56 6.48
CA GLN A 210 -10.68 17.33 6.43
C GLN A 210 -11.94 17.51 5.62
N LYS A 211 -12.68 18.61 5.84
CA LYS A 211 -13.87 18.95 5.04
C LYS A 211 -13.55 19.09 3.55
N ALA A 212 -12.45 19.78 3.21
CA ALA A 212 -12.04 19.94 1.83
C ALA A 212 -11.72 18.60 1.17
N ALA A 213 -10.99 17.72 1.86
CA ALA A 213 -10.65 16.39 1.36
C ALA A 213 -11.88 15.51 1.14
N VAL A 214 -12.84 15.54 2.08
CA VAL A 214 -14.08 14.78 1.96
C VAL A 214 -14.95 15.31 0.81
N ASN A 215 -15.09 16.64 0.67
CA ASN A 215 -15.85 17.23 -0.43
C ASN A 215 -15.24 16.86 -1.80
N GLU A 216 -13.91 16.85 -1.92
CA GLU A 216 -13.24 16.40 -3.13
C GLU A 216 -13.53 14.92 -3.42
N ALA A 217 -13.52 14.06 -2.40
CA ALA A 217 -13.86 12.65 -2.53
C ALA A 217 -15.31 12.44 -2.97
N ILE A 218 -16.26 13.17 -2.38
CA ILE A 218 -17.69 13.13 -2.77
C ILE A 218 -17.86 13.56 -4.24
N ASN A 219 -17.20 14.64 -4.65
CA ASN A 219 -17.30 15.12 -6.03
C ASN A 219 -16.77 14.07 -7.02
N ARG A 220 -15.62 13.45 -6.73
CA ARG A 220 -15.08 12.35 -7.56
C ARG A 220 -16.03 11.16 -7.63
N ALA A 221 -16.65 10.77 -6.50
CA ALA A 221 -17.61 9.67 -6.51
C ALA A 221 -18.82 9.99 -7.40
N ARG A 222 -19.36 11.19 -7.29
CA ARG A 222 -20.49 11.65 -8.12
C ARG A 222 -20.13 11.71 -9.62
N GLU A 223 -18.91 12.16 -9.96
CA GLU A 223 -18.41 12.15 -11.34
C GLU A 223 -18.29 10.70 -11.87
N GLN A 224 -17.79 9.77 -11.06
CA GLN A 224 -17.71 8.37 -11.44
C GLN A 224 -19.09 7.71 -11.56
N MET A 225 -20.03 8.00 -10.65
CA MET A 225 -21.43 7.56 -10.79
C MET A 225 -22.02 8.00 -12.13
N ALA A 226 -21.86 9.27 -12.49
CA ALA A 226 -22.36 9.78 -13.75
C ALA A 226 -21.69 9.14 -14.98
N SER A 227 -20.41 8.75 -14.88
CA SER A 227 -19.68 8.10 -15.99
C SER A 227 -19.97 6.59 -16.09
N THR A 228 -20.49 5.98 -15.04
CA THR A 228 -20.85 4.55 -14.99
C THR A 228 -22.36 4.31 -14.94
N ASP A 229 -23.16 5.35 -15.08
CA ASP A 229 -24.63 5.23 -15.14
C ASP A 229 -25.04 4.31 -16.31
N GLY A 230 -25.82 3.26 -16.00
CA GLY A 230 -26.16 2.21 -16.94
C GLY A 230 -25.08 1.12 -17.12
N SER A 231 -24.03 1.08 -16.27
CA SER A 231 -23.03 0.02 -16.33
C SER A 231 -23.59 -1.34 -15.88
N SER A 232 -23.15 -2.41 -16.56
CA SER A 232 -23.32 -3.79 -16.10
C SER A 232 -22.05 -4.27 -15.40
N SER A 233 -22.20 -5.15 -14.40
CA SER A 233 -21.06 -5.79 -13.74
C SER A 233 -21.19 -7.30 -13.76
N VAL A 234 -20.07 -7.98 -13.91
CA VAL A 234 -19.93 -9.43 -13.81
C VAL A 234 -18.80 -9.74 -12.86
N GLU A 235 -18.98 -10.69 -11.95
CA GLU A 235 -17.94 -11.04 -10.97
C GLU A 235 -17.64 -12.54 -10.94
N ASP A 236 -16.39 -12.83 -10.60
CA ASP A 236 -15.95 -14.16 -10.18
C ASP A 236 -15.23 -14.09 -8.83
N ARG A 237 -14.49 -15.13 -8.48
CA ARG A 237 -13.74 -15.20 -7.21
C ARG A 237 -12.60 -14.16 -7.14
N ARG A 238 -12.07 -13.69 -8.29
CA ARG A 238 -10.84 -12.87 -8.39
C ARG A 238 -11.10 -11.46 -8.87
N PHE A 239 -12.16 -11.28 -9.67
CA PHE A 239 -12.45 -10.04 -10.36
C PHE A 239 -13.88 -9.58 -10.16
N VAL A 240 -14.05 -8.28 -10.10
CA VAL A 240 -15.30 -7.60 -10.40
C VAL A 240 -15.06 -6.78 -11.67
N VAL A 241 -15.77 -7.10 -12.74
CA VAL A 241 -15.61 -6.43 -14.04
C VAL A 241 -16.83 -5.56 -14.29
N HIS A 242 -16.58 -4.27 -14.51
CA HIS A 242 -17.61 -3.28 -14.82
C HIS A 242 -17.49 -2.84 -16.28
N PHE A 243 -18.62 -2.76 -16.98
CA PHE A 243 -18.70 -2.24 -18.33
C PHE A 243 -19.53 -0.96 -18.33
N ALA A 244 -18.93 0.19 -18.65
CA ALA A 244 -19.64 1.44 -18.79
C ALA A 244 -20.47 1.44 -20.10
N GLY A 245 -21.76 1.80 -20.01
CA GLY A 245 -22.70 1.86 -21.12
C GLY A 245 -23.58 0.61 -21.29
N ASP A 246 -24.39 0.57 -22.37
CA ASP A 246 -25.31 -0.52 -22.65
C ASP A 246 -24.61 -1.89 -22.63
N SER A 247 -25.24 -2.84 -21.97
CA SER A 247 -24.72 -4.17 -21.65
C SER A 247 -24.03 -4.84 -22.85
N ARG A 248 -22.77 -5.21 -22.63
CA ARG A 248 -21.99 -6.00 -23.56
C ARG A 248 -21.75 -7.38 -22.97
N ASP A 249 -22.87 -8.09 -22.73
CA ASP A 249 -22.86 -9.46 -22.18
C ASP A 249 -22.00 -10.41 -23.04
N ASP A 250 -21.91 -10.11 -24.35
CA ASP A 250 -21.05 -10.82 -25.32
C ASP A 250 -19.54 -10.68 -25.03
N LEU A 251 -19.11 -9.64 -24.31
CA LEU A 251 -17.70 -9.43 -23.94
C LEU A 251 -17.35 -10.04 -22.57
N GLY A 252 -18.33 -10.38 -21.75
CA GLY A 252 -18.11 -10.85 -20.40
C GLY A 252 -17.23 -12.10 -20.35
N ASP A 253 -17.61 -13.16 -21.06
CA ASP A 253 -16.90 -14.44 -21.02
C ASP A 253 -15.49 -14.33 -21.61
N ILE A 254 -15.32 -13.64 -22.75
CA ILE A 254 -14.03 -13.41 -23.39
C ILE A 254 -13.13 -12.58 -22.47
N THR A 255 -13.70 -11.60 -21.80
CA THR A 255 -12.97 -10.74 -20.87
C THR A 255 -12.46 -11.54 -19.68
N PHE A 256 -13.25 -12.41 -19.08
CA PHE A 256 -12.80 -13.25 -17.96
C PHE A 256 -11.73 -14.26 -18.37
N GLU A 257 -11.78 -14.82 -19.56
CA GLU A 257 -10.76 -15.72 -20.07
C GLU A 257 -9.41 -15.01 -20.18
N VAL A 258 -9.39 -13.86 -20.86
CA VAL A 258 -8.17 -13.05 -21.02
C VAL A 258 -7.65 -12.53 -19.67
N LEU A 259 -8.53 -12.03 -18.82
CA LEU A 259 -8.16 -11.57 -17.47
C LEU A 259 -7.56 -12.70 -16.64
N SER A 260 -8.14 -13.90 -16.71
CA SER A 260 -7.67 -15.07 -15.98
C SER A 260 -6.30 -15.53 -16.46
N GLU A 261 -6.07 -15.55 -17.79
CA GLU A 261 -4.78 -15.91 -18.38
C GLU A 261 -3.68 -14.93 -17.94
N VAL A 262 -3.93 -13.63 -18.10
CA VAL A 262 -2.99 -12.57 -17.73
C VAL A 262 -2.71 -12.56 -16.23
N PHE A 263 -3.76 -12.67 -15.41
CA PHE A 263 -3.62 -12.76 -13.95
C PHE A 263 -2.73 -13.93 -13.55
N TYR A 264 -2.98 -15.12 -14.11
CA TYR A 264 -2.18 -16.30 -13.81
C TYR A 264 -0.71 -16.13 -14.23
N GLN A 265 -0.47 -15.52 -15.41
CA GLN A 265 0.87 -15.24 -15.89
C GLN A 265 1.62 -14.31 -14.93
N VAL A 266 1.03 -13.16 -14.58
CA VAL A 266 1.68 -12.14 -13.75
C VAL A 266 1.88 -12.64 -12.31
N THR A 267 0.85 -13.25 -11.70
CA THR A 267 0.95 -13.77 -10.34
C THR A 267 1.97 -14.89 -10.21
N ARG A 268 2.10 -15.75 -11.22
CA ARG A 268 3.11 -16.80 -11.26
C ARG A 268 4.52 -16.22 -11.43
N SER A 269 4.71 -15.26 -12.33
CA SER A 269 6.01 -14.63 -12.56
C SER A 269 6.50 -13.87 -11.33
N LEU A 270 5.60 -13.17 -10.64
CA LEU A 270 5.92 -12.38 -9.44
C LEU A 270 5.76 -13.19 -8.14
N ASN A 271 5.41 -14.47 -8.20
CA ASN A 271 5.22 -15.36 -7.05
C ASN A 271 4.33 -14.75 -5.93
N PHE A 272 3.23 -14.11 -6.32
CA PHE A 272 2.30 -13.48 -5.40
C PHE A 272 0.86 -13.61 -5.89
N HIS A 273 -0.04 -14.12 -5.04
CA HIS A 273 -1.46 -14.26 -5.32
C HIS A 273 -2.22 -13.39 -4.33
N PRO A 274 -2.88 -12.31 -4.79
CA PRO A 274 -3.67 -11.48 -3.90
C PRO A 274 -4.92 -12.23 -3.41
N ASP A 275 -5.24 -12.04 -2.13
CA ASP A 275 -6.45 -12.58 -1.50
C ASP A 275 -7.66 -11.63 -1.64
N VAL A 276 -7.47 -10.50 -2.30
CA VAL A 276 -8.51 -9.48 -2.55
C VAL A 276 -8.97 -9.53 -4.00
N LYS A 277 -10.24 -9.20 -4.25
CA LYS A 277 -10.76 -9.06 -5.61
C LYS A 277 -10.21 -7.81 -6.28
N ILE A 278 -9.94 -7.90 -7.58
CA ILE A 278 -9.45 -6.80 -8.40
C ILE A 278 -10.60 -6.25 -9.24
N ASN A 279 -10.84 -4.95 -9.16
CA ASN A 279 -11.87 -4.27 -9.94
C ASN A 279 -11.31 -3.86 -11.30
N VAL A 280 -11.90 -4.37 -12.37
CA VAL A 280 -11.53 -4.00 -13.74
C VAL A 280 -12.70 -3.26 -14.38
N ILE A 281 -12.46 -2.02 -14.80
CA ILE A 281 -13.50 -1.15 -15.32
C ILE A 281 -13.19 -0.81 -16.76
N PHE A 282 -14.08 -1.22 -17.64
CA PHE A 282 -14.03 -0.85 -19.04
C PHE A 282 -14.88 0.40 -19.27
N TYR A 283 -14.23 1.50 -19.60
CA TYR A 283 -14.88 2.78 -19.90
C TYR A 283 -15.07 2.98 -21.41
N LEU A 284 -16.14 3.65 -21.80
CA LEU A 284 -16.17 4.30 -23.12
C LEU A 284 -15.00 5.29 -23.21
N THR A 285 -14.39 5.41 -24.37
CA THR A 285 -13.16 6.21 -24.54
C THR A 285 -13.31 7.66 -24.04
N GLU A 286 -14.45 8.27 -24.26
CA GLU A 286 -14.74 9.65 -23.83
C GLU A 286 -14.83 9.78 -22.30
N ASP A 287 -15.40 8.79 -21.65
CA ASP A 287 -15.57 8.77 -20.19
C ASP A 287 -14.27 8.42 -19.48
N TYR A 288 -13.44 7.57 -20.08
CA TYR A 288 -12.12 7.24 -19.56
C TYR A 288 -11.26 8.48 -19.36
N TYR A 289 -11.24 9.41 -20.34
CA TYR A 289 -10.43 10.63 -20.23
C TYR A 289 -10.98 11.68 -19.26
N LYS A 290 -12.19 11.50 -18.73
CA LYS A 290 -12.70 12.32 -17.61
C LYS A 290 -12.10 11.89 -16.27
N VAL A 291 -11.78 10.61 -16.13
CA VAL A 291 -11.31 9.99 -14.87
C VAL A 291 -9.83 9.61 -14.88
N SER A 292 -9.16 9.66 -16.04
CA SER A 292 -7.76 9.33 -16.23
C SER A 292 -7.02 10.40 -17.02
N ARG A 293 -5.70 10.25 -17.21
CA ARG A 293 -4.91 11.20 -18.01
C ARG A 293 -5.17 11.02 -19.50
N ASP A 294 -5.29 12.13 -20.24
CA ASP A 294 -5.63 12.18 -21.68
C ASP A 294 -4.77 11.29 -22.61
N TRP A 295 -3.62 10.82 -22.15
CA TRP A 295 -2.67 10.06 -22.97
C TRP A 295 -2.41 8.63 -22.45
N SER A 296 -2.98 8.24 -21.32
CA SER A 296 -2.80 6.89 -20.80
C SER A 296 -3.58 5.86 -21.63
N ALA A 297 -2.97 4.70 -21.85
CA ALA A 297 -3.62 3.59 -22.57
C ALA A 297 -4.58 2.80 -21.66
N ALA A 298 -4.24 2.70 -20.38
CA ALA A 298 -5.03 2.22 -19.26
C ALA A 298 -4.43 2.82 -17.99
N SER A 299 -4.93 2.50 -16.81
CA SER A 299 -4.33 2.89 -15.53
C SER A 299 -4.75 1.97 -14.40
N ALA A 300 -3.82 1.71 -13.46
CA ALA A 300 -4.07 1.01 -12.22
C ALA A 300 -4.00 1.96 -11.03
N GLN A 301 -4.94 1.84 -10.10
CA GLN A 301 -5.00 2.59 -8.85
C GLN A 301 -5.39 1.63 -7.72
N GLY A 302 -4.41 1.16 -6.98
CA GLY A 302 -4.64 0.14 -5.97
C GLY A 302 -5.12 -1.17 -6.58
N ILE A 303 -6.32 -1.61 -6.21
CA ILE A 303 -6.97 -2.81 -6.79
C ILE A 303 -7.88 -2.50 -7.99
N LYS A 304 -7.86 -1.27 -8.47
CA LYS A 304 -8.71 -0.81 -9.56
C LYS A 304 -7.91 -0.65 -10.85
N ILE A 305 -8.32 -1.32 -11.91
CA ILE A 305 -7.76 -1.22 -13.25
C ILE A 305 -8.79 -0.59 -14.17
N MET A 306 -8.45 0.53 -14.79
CA MET A 306 -9.31 1.28 -15.69
C MET A 306 -8.82 1.14 -17.12
N VAL A 307 -9.67 0.66 -18.01
CA VAL A 307 -9.36 0.36 -19.41
C VAL A 307 -10.32 1.08 -20.34
N PRO A 308 -9.86 1.92 -21.29
CA PRO A 308 -10.75 2.54 -22.25
C PRO A 308 -11.15 1.55 -23.34
N LEU A 309 -12.44 1.40 -23.58
CA LEU A 309 -12.98 0.67 -24.73
C LEU A 309 -12.79 1.50 -26.00
N LYS A 310 -11.69 1.32 -26.70
CA LYS A 310 -11.47 1.93 -28.01
C LYS A 310 -12.09 1.05 -29.10
N SER A 311 -12.91 1.66 -29.95
CA SER A 311 -13.32 1.00 -31.20
C SER A 311 -12.07 0.71 -32.03
N GLY A 312 -11.68 -0.58 -32.15
CA GLY A 312 -10.50 -1.02 -32.86
C GLY A 312 -9.28 -1.34 -31.99
N TYR A 313 -9.46 -2.07 -30.87
CA TYR A 313 -8.34 -2.77 -30.26
C TYR A 313 -7.58 -3.54 -31.34
N LYS A 314 -6.27 -3.27 -31.47
CA LYS A 314 -5.46 -3.71 -32.61
C LYS A 314 -5.37 -5.23 -32.72
N SER A 315 -5.34 -5.92 -31.56
CA SER A 315 -5.36 -7.39 -31.47
C SER A 315 -5.57 -7.83 -30.01
N GLU A 316 -5.87 -9.11 -29.80
CA GLU A 316 -5.98 -9.74 -28.47
C GLU A 316 -4.65 -9.64 -27.71
N GLU A 317 -3.51 -9.83 -28.40
CA GLU A 317 -2.17 -9.72 -27.81
C GLU A 317 -1.91 -8.32 -27.25
N TYR A 318 -2.38 -7.28 -27.94
CA TYR A 318 -2.27 -5.90 -27.44
C TYR A 318 -3.07 -5.71 -26.13
N VAL A 319 -4.28 -6.26 -26.05
CA VAL A 319 -5.12 -6.19 -24.85
C VAL A 319 -4.49 -6.99 -23.71
N LYS A 320 -3.98 -8.19 -23.99
CA LYS A 320 -3.24 -9.02 -23.02
C LYS A 320 -2.03 -8.27 -22.45
N GLY A 321 -1.23 -7.65 -23.32
CA GLY A 321 -0.09 -6.85 -22.88
C GLY A 321 -0.51 -5.69 -21.99
N LEU A 322 -1.52 -4.92 -22.39
CA LEU A 322 -2.03 -3.79 -21.62
C LEU A 322 -2.54 -4.22 -20.23
N LEU A 323 -3.33 -5.29 -20.18
CA LEU A 323 -3.82 -5.84 -18.92
C LEU A 323 -2.67 -6.37 -18.05
N ALA A 324 -1.67 -7.03 -18.62
CA ALA A 324 -0.50 -7.51 -17.89
C ALA A 324 0.28 -6.35 -17.24
N HIS A 325 0.41 -5.24 -17.97
CA HIS A 325 1.02 -4.01 -17.45
C HIS A 325 0.28 -3.51 -16.20
N GLU A 326 -1.02 -3.30 -16.30
CA GLU A 326 -1.82 -2.76 -15.20
C GLU A 326 -1.97 -3.73 -14.02
N PHE A 327 -2.13 -5.03 -14.30
CA PHE A 327 -2.11 -6.06 -13.25
C PHE A 327 -0.79 -6.07 -12.50
N THR A 328 0.32 -5.89 -13.20
CA THR A 328 1.64 -5.83 -12.56
C THR A 328 1.72 -4.69 -11.55
N HIS A 329 1.22 -3.51 -11.91
CA HIS A 329 1.16 -2.39 -10.97
C HIS A 329 0.32 -2.73 -9.73
N THR A 330 -0.85 -3.35 -9.92
CA THR A 330 -1.72 -3.78 -8.83
C THR A 330 -1.02 -4.80 -7.92
N ILE A 331 -0.38 -5.83 -8.49
CA ILE A 331 0.34 -6.86 -7.74
C ILE A 331 1.52 -6.27 -6.96
N ILE A 332 2.33 -5.41 -7.59
CA ILE A 332 3.46 -4.73 -6.92
C ILE A 332 2.95 -3.84 -5.79
N HIS A 333 1.87 -3.10 -6.02
CA HIS A 333 1.27 -2.24 -5.01
C HIS A 333 0.81 -3.03 -3.78
N LEU A 334 0.02 -4.09 -3.97
CA LEU A 334 -0.45 -4.96 -2.89
C LEU A 334 0.71 -5.60 -2.13
N ARG A 335 1.72 -6.08 -2.84
CA ARG A 335 2.85 -6.79 -2.25
C ARG A 335 3.81 -5.89 -1.47
N THR A 336 4.01 -4.65 -1.92
CA THR A 336 5.03 -3.74 -1.37
C THR A 336 4.46 -2.60 -0.53
N ASN A 337 3.14 -2.51 -0.38
CA ASN A 337 2.49 -1.37 0.25
C ASN A 337 3.01 -0.03 -0.32
N ASN A 338 3.07 0.07 -1.65
CA ASN A 338 3.53 1.26 -2.38
C ASN A 338 5.01 1.63 -2.18
N ARG A 339 5.86 0.72 -1.69
CA ARG A 339 7.29 1.02 -1.44
C ARG A 339 8.20 0.70 -2.63
N CYS A 340 7.66 0.14 -3.72
CA CYS A 340 8.43 -0.14 -4.91
C CYS A 340 8.88 1.16 -5.59
N PRO A 341 10.17 1.35 -5.89
CA PRO A 341 10.62 2.52 -6.64
C PRO A 341 9.99 2.57 -8.04
N LEU A 342 9.64 3.77 -8.49
CA LEU A 342 8.87 3.96 -9.73
C LEU A 342 9.53 3.32 -10.95
N TRP A 343 10.87 3.41 -11.08
CA TRP A 343 11.56 2.79 -12.19
C TRP A 343 11.42 1.26 -12.23
N LEU A 344 11.43 0.61 -11.05
CA LEU A 344 11.30 -0.84 -10.95
C LEU A 344 9.86 -1.26 -11.19
N ASN A 345 8.90 -0.52 -10.65
CA ASN A 345 7.47 -0.74 -10.87
C ASN A 345 7.12 -0.67 -12.37
N GLU A 346 7.51 0.41 -13.04
CA GLU A 346 7.31 0.57 -14.48
C GLU A 346 8.11 -0.44 -15.31
N GLY A 347 9.32 -0.74 -14.88
CA GLY A 347 10.19 -1.69 -15.58
C GLY A 347 9.64 -3.11 -15.57
N ILE A 348 9.17 -3.60 -14.42
CA ILE A 348 8.54 -4.92 -14.31
C ILE A 348 7.20 -4.91 -15.05
N ALA A 349 6.40 -3.84 -14.99
CA ALA A 349 5.14 -3.75 -15.70
C ALA A 349 5.32 -3.90 -17.21
N GLN A 350 6.30 -3.20 -17.81
CA GLN A 350 6.60 -3.35 -19.22
C GLN A 350 7.22 -4.71 -19.58
N TYR A 351 8.02 -5.28 -18.69
CA TYR A 351 8.56 -6.63 -18.86
C TYR A 351 7.43 -7.66 -18.99
N GLN A 352 6.42 -7.57 -18.13
CA GLN A 352 5.22 -8.43 -18.19
C GLN A 352 4.32 -8.11 -19.40
N GLU A 353 4.19 -6.82 -19.77
CA GLU A 353 3.48 -6.38 -20.97
C GLU A 353 4.01 -7.10 -22.21
N PHE A 354 5.33 -7.06 -22.41
CA PHE A 354 5.95 -7.69 -23.61
C PHE A 354 5.89 -9.21 -23.54
N ALA A 355 6.05 -9.81 -22.36
CA ALA A 355 5.88 -11.23 -22.18
C ALA A 355 4.46 -11.70 -22.54
N ALA A 356 3.43 -10.95 -22.16
CA ALA A 356 2.04 -11.28 -22.46
C ALA A 356 1.65 -10.98 -23.91
N ALA A 357 2.15 -9.89 -24.49
CA ALA A 357 1.83 -9.49 -25.86
C ALA A 357 2.56 -10.32 -26.93
N ASN A 358 3.83 -10.68 -26.68
CA ASN A 358 4.72 -11.25 -27.68
C ASN A 358 5.17 -12.69 -27.35
N GLY A 359 4.81 -13.20 -26.17
CA GLY A 359 5.29 -14.49 -25.66
C GLY A 359 6.74 -14.45 -25.14
N SER A 360 7.41 -13.31 -25.22
CA SER A 360 8.77 -13.11 -24.72
C SER A 360 8.94 -11.68 -24.19
N PRO A 361 9.52 -11.50 -22.99
CA PRO A 361 9.82 -10.18 -22.47
C PRO A 361 10.96 -9.47 -23.23
N ASP A 362 11.68 -10.17 -24.10
CA ASP A 362 12.81 -9.63 -24.89
C ASP A 362 12.36 -8.92 -26.17
N GLU A 363 11.14 -9.18 -26.62
CA GLU A 363 10.59 -8.59 -27.83
C GLU A 363 9.94 -7.23 -27.54
N MET A 364 10.75 -6.17 -27.56
CA MET A 364 10.27 -4.80 -27.41
C MET A 364 9.38 -4.37 -28.58
N ARG A 365 8.53 -3.39 -28.34
CA ARG A 365 7.80 -2.68 -29.39
C ARG A 365 8.79 -2.04 -30.39
N SER A 366 8.42 -2.04 -31.66
CA SER A 366 9.28 -1.51 -32.74
C SER A 366 9.63 -0.02 -32.57
N ASP A 367 8.74 0.79 -31.97
CA ASP A 367 9.00 2.20 -31.67
C ASP A 367 10.04 2.37 -30.53
N TYR A 368 10.19 1.39 -29.63
CA TYR A 368 11.22 1.39 -28.59
C TYR A 368 12.62 1.08 -29.18
N ASN A 369 12.73 0.15 -30.12
CA ASN A 369 14.00 -0.22 -30.72
C ASN A 369 14.74 0.98 -31.31
N SER A 370 14.05 1.84 -32.07
CA SER A 370 14.68 3.03 -32.64
C SER A 370 15.13 4.05 -31.60
N ILE A 371 14.45 4.14 -30.45
CA ILE A 371 14.85 5.03 -29.36
C ILE A 371 16.06 4.42 -28.60
N VAL A 372 16.05 3.11 -28.38
CA VAL A 372 17.20 2.42 -27.76
C VAL A 372 18.46 2.63 -28.60
N GLU A 373 18.39 2.37 -29.90
CA GLU A 373 19.51 2.60 -30.80
C GLU A 373 20.01 4.04 -30.78
N ASN A 374 19.14 5.01 -31.05
CA ASN A 374 19.53 6.40 -31.25
C ASN A 374 19.86 7.17 -29.96
N GLU A 375 19.20 6.87 -28.84
CA GLU A 375 19.34 7.67 -27.61
C GLU A 375 20.20 6.97 -26.55
N PHE A 376 20.08 5.67 -26.42
CA PHE A 376 20.79 4.93 -25.39
C PHE A 376 22.16 4.42 -25.90
N ILE A 377 22.19 3.77 -27.06
CA ILE A 377 23.41 3.18 -27.60
C ILE A 377 24.25 4.26 -28.29
N ASP A 378 23.78 4.84 -29.40
CA ASP A 378 24.55 5.84 -30.17
C ASP A 378 24.67 7.17 -29.42
N GLY A 379 23.66 7.56 -28.67
CA GLY A 379 23.65 8.79 -27.88
C GLY A 379 24.37 8.70 -26.54
N GLY A 380 24.71 7.51 -26.07
CA GLY A 380 25.39 7.27 -24.78
C GLY A 380 24.63 7.83 -23.56
N LYS A 381 23.31 7.98 -23.65
CA LYS A 381 22.49 8.66 -22.63
C LYS A 381 21.72 7.67 -21.78
N VAL A 382 22.42 6.73 -21.14
CA VAL A 382 21.79 5.80 -20.21
C VAL A 382 21.11 6.55 -19.06
N VAL A 383 19.89 6.13 -18.73
CA VAL A 383 19.09 6.78 -17.71
C VAL A 383 19.66 6.50 -16.32
N LYS A 384 19.82 7.51 -15.51
CA LYS A 384 20.02 7.35 -14.06
C LYS A 384 18.68 6.99 -13.42
N LEU A 385 18.59 5.81 -12.82
CA LEU A 385 17.32 5.23 -12.36
C LEU A 385 16.64 6.08 -11.26
N ASN A 386 17.42 6.77 -10.43
CA ASN A 386 16.90 7.71 -9.45
C ASN A 386 16.26 8.97 -10.08
N ARG A 387 16.46 9.22 -11.38
CA ARG A 387 15.84 10.34 -12.12
C ARG A 387 14.61 9.95 -12.93
N VAL A 388 14.26 8.66 -12.97
CA VAL A 388 13.06 8.19 -13.69
C VAL A 388 11.80 8.92 -13.25
N PRO A 389 11.54 9.20 -11.96
CA PRO A 389 10.36 9.97 -11.56
C PRO A 389 10.27 11.35 -12.22
N ASN A 390 11.41 12.03 -12.42
CA ASN A 390 11.46 13.32 -13.09
C ASN A 390 11.19 13.20 -14.61
N LEU A 391 11.66 12.14 -15.23
CA LEU A 391 11.42 11.86 -16.65
C LEU A 391 9.94 11.55 -16.91
N LEU A 392 9.35 10.67 -16.12
CA LEU A 392 7.94 10.28 -16.27
C LEU A 392 6.96 11.42 -15.95
N ASN A 393 7.37 12.40 -15.14
CA ASN A 393 6.60 13.61 -14.85
C ASN A 393 6.94 14.81 -15.78
N SER A 394 7.77 14.60 -16.80
CA SER A 394 8.13 15.65 -17.77
C SER A 394 6.94 15.98 -18.67
N SER A 395 6.87 17.23 -19.15
CA SER A 395 5.96 17.62 -20.22
C SER A 395 6.47 17.19 -21.61
N SER A 396 7.72 16.76 -21.72
CA SER A 396 8.34 16.27 -22.95
C SER A 396 8.00 14.80 -23.16
N ARG A 397 7.25 14.50 -24.22
CA ARG A 397 6.96 13.10 -24.60
C ARG A 397 8.25 12.27 -24.78
N LYS A 398 9.32 12.88 -25.28
CA LYS A 398 10.62 12.22 -25.43
C LYS A 398 11.21 11.79 -24.09
N ASP A 399 11.16 12.66 -23.09
CA ASP A 399 11.66 12.35 -21.73
C ASP A 399 10.81 11.26 -21.06
N VAL A 400 9.47 11.34 -21.21
CA VAL A 400 8.56 10.32 -20.71
C VAL A 400 8.90 8.93 -21.31
N LEU A 401 9.06 8.85 -22.64
CA LEU A 401 9.44 7.60 -23.30
C LEU A 401 10.81 7.09 -22.85
N ARG A 402 11.79 8.00 -22.66
CA ARG A 402 13.10 7.61 -22.10
C ARG A 402 12.99 7.05 -20.68
N GLY A 403 12.10 7.60 -19.87
CA GLY A 403 11.80 7.09 -18.53
C GLY A 403 11.26 5.65 -18.58
N TYR A 404 10.26 5.41 -19.41
CA TYR A 404 9.68 4.08 -19.61
C TYR A 404 10.70 3.06 -20.15
N ILE A 405 11.37 3.40 -21.25
CA ILE A 405 12.36 2.52 -21.87
C ILE A 405 13.53 2.24 -20.92
N GLY A 406 14.03 3.25 -20.22
CA GLY A 406 15.10 3.08 -19.23
C GLY A 406 14.68 2.17 -18.08
N SER A 407 13.45 2.25 -17.63
CA SER A 407 12.86 1.37 -16.60
C SER A 407 12.79 -0.09 -17.09
N TYR A 408 12.28 -0.30 -18.29
CA TYR A 408 12.22 -1.64 -18.90
C TYR A 408 13.62 -2.25 -19.08
N LEU A 409 14.56 -1.50 -19.67
CA LEU A 409 15.93 -1.99 -19.87
C LEU A 409 16.61 -2.34 -18.53
N ALA A 410 16.35 -1.57 -17.46
CA ALA A 410 16.89 -1.87 -16.14
C ALA A 410 16.27 -3.14 -15.54
N ALA A 411 14.95 -3.34 -15.69
CA ALA A 411 14.30 -4.57 -15.26
C ALA A 411 14.82 -5.78 -16.04
N ARG A 412 14.99 -5.64 -17.35
CA ARG A 412 15.61 -6.68 -18.20
C ARG A 412 17.04 -6.98 -17.79
N CYS A 413 17.87 -5.97 -17.56
CA CYS A 413 19.23 -6.14 -17.06
C CYS A 413 19.25 -6.91 -15.72
N LEU A 414 18.30 -6.59 -14.81
CA LEU A 414 18.16 -7.30 -13.54
C LEU A 414 17.82 -8.78 -13.77
N ALA A 415 16.88 -9.08 -14.66
CA ALA A 415 16.49 -10.45 -15.01
C ALA A 415 17.63 -11.21 -15.70
N ASP A 416 18.37 -10.58 -16.62
CA ASP A 416 19.48 -11.20 -17.34
C ASP A 416 20.64 -11.60 -16.41
N TYR A 417 20.98 -10.77 -15.43
CA TYR A 417 22.10 -11.05 -14.53
C TYR A 417 21.74 -11.91 -13.32
N TYR A 418 20.52 -11.76 -12.79
CA TYR A 418 20.13 -12.36 -11.50
C TYR A 418 18.92 -13.29 -11.61
N GLY A 419 18.33 -13.37 -12.82
CA GLY A 419 17.10 -14.12 -13.06
C GLY A 419 15.84 -13.39 -12.58
N GLU A 420 14.68 -13.80 -13.07
CA GLU A 420 13.38 -13.21 -12.69
C GLU A 420 13.08 -13.33 -11.19
N ARG A 421 13.69 -14.30 -10.50
CA ARG A 421 13.58 -14.42 -9.03
C ARG A 421 14.08 -13.18 -8.28
N ALA A 422 14.91 -12.34 -8.90
CA ALA A 422 15.34 -11.08 -8.30
C ALA A 422 14.14 -10.15 -8.06
N PHE A 423 13.15 -10.14 -8.95
CA PHE A 423 11.92 -9.38 -8.75
C PHE A 423 11.17 -9.85 -7.49
N ASP A 424 10.96 -11.17 -7.37
CA ASP A 424 10.32 -11.77 -6.22
C ASP A 424 11.04 -11.41 -4.90
N THR A 425 12.37 -11.55 -4.86
CA THR A 425 13.17 -11.24 -3.67
C THR A 425 13.06 -9.77 -3.28
N ILE A 426 13.19 -8.84 -4.25
CA ILE A 426 13.11 -7.39 -3.98
C ILE A 426 11.71 -7.02 -3.48
N LEU A 427 10.66 -7.49 -4.17
CA LEU A 427 9.29 -7.14 -3.80
C LEU A 427 8.90 -7.72 -2.42
N SER A 428 9.35 -8.93 -2.07
CA SER A 428 9.18 -9.49 -0.73
C SER A 428 9.85 -8.64 0.34
N ALA A 429 11.12 -8.31 0.16
CA ALA A 429 11.87 -7.51 1.11
C ALA A 429 11.24 -6.12 1.34
N LEU A 430 10.75 -5.50 0.26
CA LEU A 430 10.00 -4.23 0.35
C LEU A 430 8.68 -4.42 1.11
N GLY A 431 7.96 -5.51 0.88
CA GLY A 431 6.75 -5.86 1.63
C GLY A 431 7.01 -6.03 3.12
N GLU A 432 8.12 -6.64 3.49
CA GLU A 432 8.59 -6.80 4.87
C GLU A 432 9.06 -5.49 5.53
N GLY A 433 9.15 -4.41 4.78
CA GLY A 433 9.52 -3.08 5.30
C GLY A 433 11.01 -2.75 5.21
N LYS A 434 11.82 -3.57 4.52
CA LYS A 434 13.21 -3.26 4.25
C LYS A 434 13.34 -2.04 3.33
N THR A 435 14.46 -1.35 3.45
CA THR A 435 14.83 -0.30 2.50
C THR A 435 15.09 -0.89 1.11
N PHE A 436 15.04 -0.05 0.09
CA PHE A 436 15.30 -0.53 -1.27
C PHE A 436 16.73 -1.04 -1.46
N ASP A 437 17.73 -0.40 -0.82
CA ASP A 437 19.11 -0.87 -0.86
C ASP A 437 19.27 -2.24 -0.19
N GLU A 438 18.64 -2.49 0.95
CA GLU A 438 18.63 -3.81 1.58
C GLU A 438 17.97 -4.86 0.68
N ALA A 439 16.84 -4.53 0.05
CA ALA A 439 16.17 -5.41 -0.89
C ALA A 439 17.04 -5.73 -2.13
N MET A 440 17.78 -4.75 -2.63
CA MET A 440 18.75 -4.96 -3.71
C MET A 440 19.92 -5.85 -3.28
N ILE A 441 20.43 -5.67 -2.08
CA ILE A 441 21.50 -6.53 -1.52
C ILE A 441 21.00 -7.97 -1.38
N ASP A 442 19.80 -8.18 -0.86
CA ASP A 442 19.20 -9.53 -0.75
C ASP A 442 19.08 -10.24 -2.10
N ALA A 443 18.65 -9.52 -3.12
CA ALA A 443 18.42 -10.08 -4.45
C ALA A 443 19.68 -10.24 -5.29
N THR A 444 20.65 -9.35 -5.15
CA THR A 444 21.80 -9.23 -6.07
C THR A 444 23.15 -9.38 -5.39
N GLY A 445 23.21 -9.33 -4.06
CA GLY A 445 24.43 -9.23 -3.26
C GLY A 445 25.11 -7.85 -3.34
N ARG A 446 24.45 -6.84 -3.89
CA ARG A 446 24.99 -5.50 -4.15
C ARG A 446 23.94 -4.41 -3.95
N ASP A 447 24.41 -3.20 -3.61
CA ASP A 447 23.58 -2.01 -3.47
C ASP A 447 23.13 -1.43 -4.84
N MET A 448 22.28 -0.41 -4.78
CA MET A 448 21.72 0.24 -5.95
C MET A 448 22.77 0.97 -6.82
N ASP A 449 23.81 1.56 -6.21
CA ASP A 449 24.86 2.28 -6.94
C ASP A 449 25.68 1.31 -7.81
N HIS A 450 25.96 0.11 -7.28
CA HIS A 450 26.62 -0.93 -8.04
C HIS A 450 25.74 -1.46 -9.17
N PHE A 451 24.43 -1.62 -8.92
CA PHE A 451 23.50 -2.03 -9.97
C PHE A 451 23.39 -0.97 -11.08
N GLN A 452 23.31 0.32 -10.73
CA GLN A 452 23.30 1.41 -11.72
C GLN A 452 24.54 1.35 -12.65
N SER A 453 25.72 1.12 -12.08
CA SER A 453 26.97 1.00 -12.88
C SER A 453 26.91 -0.21 -13.81
N ARG A 454 26.43 -1.36 -13.32
CA ARG A 454 26.23 -2.57 -14.12
C ARG A 454 25.22 -2.38 -15.23
N PHE A 455 24.14 -1.69 -14.96
CA PHE A 455 23.11 -1.35 -15.94
C PHE A 455 23.68 -0.49 -17.08
N GLU A 456 24.48 0.52 -16.77
CA GLU A 456 25.15 1.35 -17.76
C GLU A 456 26.09 0.51 -18.64
N ASP A 457 26.89 -0.37 -18.04
CA ASP A 457 27.77 -1.29 -18.77
C ASP A 457 27.00 -2.30 -19.65
N TRP A 458 25.82 -2.73 -19.19
CA TRP A 458 24.97 -3.67 -19.93
C TRP A 458 24.35 -2.99 -21.15
N VAL A 459 23.79 -1.79 -21.00
CA VAL A 459 23.22 -1.01 -22.11
C VAL A 459 24.27 -0.73 -23.19
N ASN A 460 25.51 -0.41 -22.79
CA ASN A 460 26.59 -0.14 -23.75
C ASN A 460 27.04 -1.39 -24.55
N LYS A 461 26.51 -2.58 -24.23
CA LYS A 461 26.82 -3.84 -24.90
C LYS A 461 25.66 -4.38 -25.76
N LEU A 462 24.47 -3.73 -25.66
CA LEU A 462 23.33 -4.03 -26.53
C LEU A 462 23.65 -3.65 -27.98
#